data_a1612166579dbaec091431801cd8e0e3
#
_entry.id   a1612166579dbaec091431801cd8e0e3
#
_cell.length_a   1.000
_cell.length_b   1.000
_cell.length_c   1.000
_cell.angle_alpha   90.00
_cell.angle_beta   90.00
_cell.angle_gamma   90.00
#
_symmetry.space_group_name_H-M   'P 1'
#
loop_
_entity.id
_entity.type
_entity.pdbx_description
1 polymer ?
#
loop_
_entity_poly.entity_id
_entity_poly.type
_entity_poly.pdbx_seq_one_letter_code
_entity_poly.pdbx_strand_id
1 'polypeptide(L)'
;MKKYICSVCGYIHEGDSAPERCPMCKVPSNKFNELQEGPIQFVQEHVIGVAKGCDDEMIKDLNNHFIGECTEVGMYLAMSRQADREGYPEIAEAFKRYAWEEAEHAEKFAELLGDCVWDTKTNLEKRMNAEAEANSDKYRIAKRAKQLDLDAIHDTVHEMAKDEARHGKGFEGLFNRYFK
;
A
#
# COMPACT_ATOMS: atom_id res chain seq x y z
N MET A 1 -42.49 2.97 -0.08
CA MET A 1 -41.85 2.72 1.25
C MET A 1 -40.36 2.96 1.08
N LYS A 2 -39.78 3.69 2.00
CA LYS A 2 -38.35 3.98 2.01
C LYS A 2 -37.59 2.82 2.66
N LYS A 3 -36.31 2.69 2.34
CA LYS A 3 -35.41 1.72 2.97
C LYS A 3 -34.40 2.46 3.83
N TYR A 4 -34.16 1.97 5.03
CA TYR A 4 -33.21 2.54 5.98
C TYR A 4 -32.22 1.45 6.40
N ILE A 5 -30.92 1.72 6.25
CA ILE A 5 -29.84 0.80 6.62
C ILE A 5 -29.21 1.21 7.95
N CYS A 6 -29.04 0.26 8.86
CA CYS A 6 -28.34 0.47 10.11
C CYS A 6 -26.83 0.56 9.86
N SER A 7 -26.19 1.69 10.19
CA SER A 7 -24.76 1.93 10.01
C SER A 7 -23.86 1.09 10.91
N VAL A 8 -24.43 0.33 11.85
CA VAL A 8 -23.67 -0.50 12.79
C VAL A 8 -23.69 -1.99 12.42
N CYS A 9 -24.83 -2.52 11.97
CA CYS A 9 -24.96 -3.97 11.70
C CYS A 9 -25.46 -4.29 10.29
N GLY A 10 -25.73 -3.28 9.43
CA GLY A 10 -26.22 -3.50 8.07
C GLY A 10 -27.69 -3.93 7.94
N TYR A 11 -28.46 -4.03 9.04
CA TYR A 11 -29.88 -4.37 8.97
C TYR A 11 -30.66 -3.33 8.14
N ILE A 12 -31.46 -3.80 7.19
CA ILE A 12 -32.33 -2.96 6.36
C ILE A 12 -33.75 -3.00 6.90
N HIS A 13 -34.30 -1.82 7.16
CA HIS A 13 -35.70 -1.60 7.53
C HIS A 13 -36.44 -0.98 6.36
N GLU A 14 -37.64 -1.52 6.06
CA GLU A 14 -38.55 -0.95 5.08
C GLU A 14 -39.73 -0.28 5.80
N GLY A 15 -39.92 1.02 5.58
CA GLY A 15 -40.95 1.81 6.24
C GLY A 15 -40.93 3.26 5.80
N ASP A 16 -41.82 4.07 6.38
CA ASP A 16 -41.89 5.52 6.08
C ASP A 16 -40.86 6.33 6.88
N SER A 17 -40.28 5.71 7.94
CA SER A 17 -39.22 6.28 8.78
C SER A 17 -38.31 5.19 9.32
N ALA A 18 -37.12 5.54 9.78
CA ALA A 18 -36.24 4.63 10.49
C ALA A 18 -36.89 4.13 11.80
N PRO A 19 -36.67 2.87 12.20
CA PRO A 19 -37.23 2.34 13.43
C PRO A 19 -36.57 3.02 14.65
N GLU A 20 -37.31 3.16 15.75
CA GLU A 20 -36.77 3.78 16.99
C GLU A 20 -35.49 3.11 17.47
N ARG A 21 -35.41 1.77 17.32
CA ARG A 21 -34.24 0.96 17.62
C ARG A 21 -34.06 -0.14 16.59
N CYS A 22 -32.81 -0.41 16.29
CA CYS A 22 -32.46 -1.54 15.42
C CYS A 22 -32.90 -2.87 16.06
N PRO A 23 -33.68 -3.70 15.38
CA PRO A 23 -34.12 -5.00 15.93
C PRO A 23 -32.97 -5.96 16.14
N MET A 24 -31.85 -5.79 15.40
CA MET A 24 -30.68 -6.66 15.49
C MET A 24 -29.68 -6.20 16.56
N CYS A 25 -29.19 -4.96 16.49
CA CYS A 25 -28.10 -4.50 17.36
C CYS A 25 -28.56 -3.47 18.42
N LYS A 26 -29.87 -3.14 18.48
CA LYS A 26 -30.51 -2.30 19.49
C LYS A 26 -30.07 -0.81 19.50
N VAL A 27 -29.27 -0.36 18.53
CA VAL A 27 -28.87 1.05 18.41
C VAL A 27 -30.09 1.93 18.06
N PRO A 28 -30.05 3.22 18.44
CA PRO A 28 -31.18 4.14 18.20
C PRO A 28 -31.29 4.51 16.71
N SER A 29 -32.45 5.11 16.35
CA SER A 29 -32.81 5.51 14.98
C SER A 29 -31.81 6.42 14.28
N ASN A 30 -31.06 7.26 15.00
CA ASN A 30 -30.02 8.14 14.44
C ASN A 30 -28.80 7.38 13.89
N LYS A 31 -28.77 6.05 13.99
CA LYS A 31 -27.79 5.17 13.36
C LYS A 31 -28.31 4.53 12.06
N PHE A 32 -29.43 5.01 11.54
CA PHE A 32 -29.95 4.58 10.25
C PHE A 32 -29.78 5.67 9.18
N ASN A 33 -29.33 5.25 8.03
CA ASN A 33 -29.26 6.08 6.82
C ASN A 33 -30.37 5.68 5.84
N GLU A 34 -31.03 6.64 5.21
CA GLU A 34 -32.00 6.36 4.14
C GLU A 34 -31.27 5.85 2.89
N LEU A 35 -31.65 4.65 2.42
CA LEU A 35 -31.16 4.13 1.14
C LEU A 35 -31.96 4.79 0.01
N GLN A 36 -31.32 5.61 -0.79
CA GLN A 36 -31.92 6.18 -1.98
C GLN A 36 -31.90 5.18 -3.13
N GLU A 37 -32.94 5.21 -3.99
CA GLU A 37 -32.90 4.48 -5.27
C GLU A 37 -31.81 5.15 -6.14
N GLY A 38 -30.68 4.48 -6.27
CA GLY A 38 -29.50 4.99 -6.96
C GLY A 38 -28.44 3.90 -7.12
N PRO A 39 -27.21 4.23 -7.46
CA PRO A 39 -26.12 3.26 -7.47
C PRO A 39 -25.97 2.58 -6.10
N ILE A 40 -25.44 1.36 -6.11
CA ILE A 40 -25.23 0.57 -4.89
C ILE A 40 -24.51 1.43 -3.84
N GLN A 41 -25.10 1.51 -2.64
CA GLN A 41 -24.52 2.24 -1.51
C GLN A 41 -23.95 1.23 -0.51
N PHE A 42 -22.74 1.52 -0.03
CA PHE A 42 -22.10 0.72 1.00
C PHE A 42 -22.25 1.42 2.36
N VAL A 43 -22.48 0.63 3.42
CA VAL A 43 -22.62 1.15 4.79
C VAL A 43 -21.32 1.73 5.28
N GLN A 44 -20.22 1.13 4.86
CA GLN A 44 -18.87 1.53 5.20
C GLN A 44 -17.94 1.22 4.04
N GLU A 45 -17.11 2.16 3.69
CA GLU A 45 -16.09 2.03 2.66
C GLU A 45 -14.71 2.19 3.28
N HIS A 46 -13.72 1.56 2.64
CA HIS A 46 -12.32 1.74 3.00
C HIS A 46 -11.86 3.15 2.62
N VAL A 47 -11.17 3.83 3.51
CA VAL A 47 -10.69 5.20 3.33
C VAL A 47 -9.18 5.25 3.49
N ILE A 48 -8.50 5.74 2.43
CA ILE A 48 -7.07 6.03 2.47
C ILE A 48 -6.83 7.36 3.16
N GLY A 49 -5.84 7.42 4.04
CA GLY A 49 -5.43 8.65 4.72
C GLY A 49 -6.29 8.99 5.93
N VAL A 50 -6.80 8.00 6.66
CA VAL A 50 -7.56 8.23 7.91
C VAL A 50 -6.75 8.91 9.00
N ALA A 51 -5.43 8.87 8.94
CA ALA A 51 -4.56 9.58 9.86
C ALA A 51 -4.42 11.08 9.55
N LYS A 52 -4.91 11.54 8.40
CA LYS A 52 -4.87 12.97 8.04
C LYS A 52 -5.70 13.79 9.04
N GLY A 53 -5.04 14.73 9.70
CA GLY A 53 -5.65 15.54 10.76
C GLY A 53 -5.39 15.05 12.19
N CYS A 54 -4.63 13.96 12.36
CA CYS A 54 -4.03 13.62 13.65
C CYS A 54 -2.94 14.64 14.04
N ASP A 55 -2.54 14.60 15.30
CA ASP A 55 -1.44 15.44 15.78
C ASP A 55 -0.08 15.02 15.16
N ASP A 56 0.88 15.93 15.25
CA ASP A 56 2.20 15.75 14.61
C ASP A 56 2.98 14.55 15.19
N GLU A 57 2.79 14.23 16.48
CA GLU A 57 3.46 13.09 17.13
C GLU A 57 2.93 11.78 16.55
N MET A 58 1.62 11.62 16.42
CA MET A 58 1.00 10.44 15.79
C MET A 58 1.46 10.28 14.33
N ILE A 59 1.44 11.35 13.53
CA ILE A 59 1.88 11.30 12.13
C ILE A 59 3.36 10.90 12.05
N LYS A 60 4.21 11.45 12.92
CA LYS A 60 5.62 11.12 12.97
C LYS A 60 5.85 9.65 13.31
N ASP A 61 5.13 9.12 14.29
CA ASP A 61 5.26 7.73 14.72
C ASP A 61 4.82 6.76 13.61
N LEU A 62 3.69 7.03 12.95
CA LEU A 62 3.23 6.24 11.82
C LEU A 62 4.24 6.25 10.66
N ASN A 63 4.84 7.40 10.34
CA ASN A 63 5.88 7.48 9.31
C ASN A 63 7.14 6.73 9.70
N ASN A 64 7.58 6.81 10.96
CA ASN A 64 8.75 6.08 11.44
C ASN A 64 8.54 4.56 11.31
N HIS A 65 7.36 4.07 11.69
CA HIS A 65 7.01 2.67 11.52
C HIS A 65 6.93 2.28 10.05
N PHE A 66 6.28 3.07 9.21
CA PHE A 66 6.25 2.82 7.74
C PHE A 66 7.66 2.62 7.16
N ILE A 67 8.61 3.51 7.51
CA ILE A 67 10.01 3.41 7.06
C ILE A 67 10.69 2.18 7.67
N GLY A 68 10.43 1.89 8.94
CA GLY A 68 10.94 0.72 9.64
C GLY A 68 10.55 -0.57 8.95
N GLU A 69 9.25 -0.79 8.73
CA GLU A 69 8.70 -1.97 8.08
C GLU A 69 9.25 -2.14 6.64
N CYS A 70 9.29 -1.07 5.85
CA CYS A 70 9.92 -1.11 4.52
C CYS A 70 11.39 -1.53 4.56
N THR A 71 12.12 -1.11 5.59
CA THR A 71 13.53 -1.46 5.79
C THR A 71 13.67 -2.93 6.18
N GLU A 72 12.81 -3.42 7.07
CA GLU A 72 12.81 -4.81 7.54
C GLU A 72 12.51 -5.81 6.43
N VAL A 73 11.63 -5.47 5.47
CA VAL A 73 11.43 -6.29 4.26
C VAL A 73 12.76 -6.57 3.55
N GLY A 74 13.54 -5.53 3.27
CA GLY A 74 14.84 -5.68 2.60
C GLY A 74 15.86 -6.44 3.44
N MET A 75 15.92 -6.14 4.75
CA MET A 75 16.83 -6.79 5.69
C MET A 75 16.52 -8.28 5.83
N TYR A 76 15.27 -8.66 6.04
CA TYR A 76 14.89 -10.07 6.23
C TYR A 76 15.09 -10.90 4.96
N LEU A 77 14.81 -10.33 3.78
CA LEU A 77 15.13 -11.00 2.52
C LEU A 77 16.64 -11.21 2.33
N ALA A 78 17.47 -10.25 2.74
CA ALA A 78 18.93 -10.41 2.72
C ALA A 78 19.43 -11.44 3.75
N MET A 79 18.87 -11.45 4.96
CA MET A 79 19.15 -12.44 6.01
C MET A 79 18.70 -13.84 5.58
N SER A 80 17.58 -13.97 4.90
CA SER A 80 17.13 -15.23 4.30
C SER A 80 18.17 -15.79 3.34
N ARG A 81 18.69 -14.97 2.42
CA ARG A 81 19.75 -15.40 1.48
C ARG A 81 21.04 -15.78 2.18
N GLN A 82 21.36 -15.13 3.30
CA GLN A 82 22.54 -15.48 4.09
C GLN A 82 22.33 -16.82 4.80
N ALA A 83 21.21 -17.04 5.43
CA ALA A 83 20.89 -18.31 6.09
C ALA A 83 20.91 -19.50 5.08
N ASP A 84 20.41 -19.28 3.86
CA ASP A 84 20.44 -20.29 2.81
C ASP A 84 21.87 -20.63 2.38
N ARG A 85 22.75 -19.63 2.20
CA ARG A 85 24.18 -19.84 1.89
C ARG A 85 24.93 -20.56 3.01
N GLU A 86 24.50 -20.40 4.25
CA GLU A 86 25.09 -21.06 5.43
C GLU A 86 24.51 -22.46 5.67
N GLY A 87 23.52 -22.90 4.87
CA GLY A 87 22.91 -24.22 4.97
C GLY A 87 21.79 -24.33 5.99
N TYR A 88 21.12 -23.22 6.31
CA TYR A 88 19.97 -23.17 7.23
C TYR A 88 18.65 -22.86 6.48
N PRO A 89 18.15 -23.76 5.64
CA PRO A 89 16.99 -23.47 4.78
C PRO A 89 15.72 -23.18 5.58
N GLU A 90 15.52 -23.77 6.74
CA GLU A 90 14.35 -23.53 7.59
C GLU A 90 14.35 -22.07 8.16
N ILE A 91 15.54 -21.58 8.53
CA ILE A 91 15.73 -20.19 8.97
C ILE A 91 15.52 -19.24 7.79
N ALA A 92 16.04 -19.59 6.62
CA ALA A 92 15.84 -18.81 5.40
C ALA A 92 14.36 -18.63 5.06
N GLU A 93 13.57 -19.70 5.14
CA GLU A 93 12.12 -19.64 4.90
C GLU A 93 11.38 -18.84 5.98
N ALA A 94 11.80 -18.91 7.25
CA ALA A 94 11.24 -18.07 8.31
C ALA A 94 11.45 -16.58 8.02
N PHE A 95 12.66 -16.16 7.64
CA PHE A 95 12.95 -14.77 7.26
C PHE A 95 12.13 -14.31 6.05
N LYS A 96 11.98 -15.13 5.01
CA LYS A 96 11.13 -14.79 3.86
C LYS A 96 9.69 -14.55 4.26
N ARG A 97 9.14 -15.43 5.11
CA ARG A 97 7.76 -15.29 5.58
C ARG A 97 7.56 -14.00 6.36
N TYR A 98 8.45 -13.70 7.30
CA TYR A 98 8.36 -12.47 8.08
C TYR A 98 8.56 -11.23 7.21
N ALA A 99 9.44 -11.24 6.21
CA ALA A 99 9.57 -10.14 5.26
C ALA A 99 8.24 -9.80 4.56
N TRP A 100 7.41 -10.79 4.24
CA TRP A 100 6.08 -10.54 3.66
C TRP A 100 5.08 -10.03 4.71
N GLU A 101 5.17 -10.48 5.96
CA GLU A 101 4.36 -9.94 7.05
C GLU A 101 4.70 -8.45 7.29
N GLU A 102 5.99 -8.07 7.26
CA GLU A 102 6.40 -6.66 7.35
C GLU A 102 5.98 -5.84 6.12
N ALA A 103 5.92 -6.43 4.93
CA ALA A 103 5.37 -5.77 3.75
C ALA A 103 3.88 -5.45 3.92
N GLU A 104 3.10 -6.34 4.55
CA GLU A 104 1.69 -6.10 4.89
C GLU A 104 1.52 -5.02 5.97
N HIS A 105 2.45 -4.93 6.93
CA HIS A 105 2.46 -3.84 7.91
C HIS A 105 2.75 -2.50 7.24
N ALA A 106 3.78 -2.44 6.38
CA ALA A 106 4.11 -1.25 5.61
C ALA A 106 2.94 -0.78 4.73
N GLU A 107 2.25 -1.70 4.05
CA GLU A 107 1.03 -1.41 3.28
C GLU A 107 -0.01 -0.70 4.14
N LYS A 108 -0.31 -1.24 5.32
CA LYS A 108 -1.31 -0.67 6.25
C LYS A 108 -0.92 0.73 6.72
N PHE A 109 0.34 0.95 7.08
CA PHE A 109 0.84 2.29 7.42
C PHE A 109 0.75 3.27 6.24
N ALA A 110 1.09 2.83 5.02
CA ALA A 110 0.94 3.64 3.82
C ALA A 110 -0.51 4.07 3.59
N GLU A 111 -1.47 3.18 3.78
CA GLU A 111 -2.90 3.48 3.67
C GLU A 111 -3.40 4.41 4.78
N LEU A 112 -2.98 4.21 6.03
CA LEU A 112 -3.32 5.10 7.15
C LEU A 112 -2.85 6.53 6.87
N LEU A 113 -1.62 6.71 6.43
CA LEU A 113 -1.01 8.00 6.11
C LEU A 113 -1.62 8.63 4.84
N GLY A 114 -1.80 7.85 3.78
CA GLY A 114 -2.36 8.29 2.51
C GLY A 114 -1.49 9.25 1.71
N ASP A 115 -0.19 9.31 2.00
CA ASP A 115 0.74 10.25 1.36
C ASP A 115 1.41 9.68 0.11
N CYS A 116 1.40 8.36 -0.04
CA CYS A 116 1.98 7.64 -1.19
C CYS A 116 0.98 6.74 -1.92
N VAL A 117 -0.30 6.82 -1.59
CA VAL A 117 -1.38 6.07 -2.23
C VAL A 117 -2.46 7.03 -2.73
N TRP A 118 -2.69 7.05 -4.05
CA TRP A 118 -3.69 7.88 -4.73
C TRP A 118 -4.65 6.97 -5.51
N ASP A 119 -5.49 7.55 -6.37
CA ASP A 119 -6.24 6.77 -7.36
C ASP A 119 -5.28 6.04 -8.33
N THR A 120 -5.77 4.97 -8.95
CA THR A 120 -4.94 4.07 -9.78
C THR A 120 -4.24 4.81 -10.93
N LYS A 121 -4.93 5.77 -11.56
CA LYS A 121 -4.35 6.56 -12.65
C LYS A 121 -3.16 7.39 -12.16
N THR A 122 -3.36 8.11 -11.07
CA THR A 122 -2.33 8.95 -10.43
C THR A 122 -1.16 8.10 -9.93
N ASN A 123 -1.43 6.93 -9.32
CA ASN A 123 -0.38 5.99 -8.91
C ASN A 123 0.51 5.58 -10.09
N LEU A 124 -0.09 5.19 -11.23
CA LEU A 124 0.66 4.82 -12.42
C LEU A 124 1.51 5.98 -12.96
N GLU A 125 0.93 7.19 -13.07
CA GLU A 125 1.66 8.39 -13.54
C GLU A 125 2.86 8.72 -12.66
N LYS A 126 2.67 8.73 -11.35
CA LYS A 126 3.74 9.00 -10.38
C LYS A 126 4.83 7.92 -10.40
N ARG A 127 4.42 6.64 -10.49
CA ARG A 127 5.40 5.54 -10.52
C ARG A 127 6.21 5.52 -11.80
N MET A 128 5.59 5.74 -12.99
CA MET A 128 6.36 5.84 -14.26
C MET A 128 7.50 6.87 -14.14
N ASN A 129 7.22 8.06 -13.60
CA ASN A 129 8.21 9.11 -13.43
C ASN A 129 9.30 8.71 -12.43
N ALA A 130 8.89 8.17 -11.28
CA ALA A 130 9.83 7.75 -10.24
C ALA A 130 10.75 6.59 -10.71
N GLU A 131 10.24 5.64 -11.50
CA GLU A 131 11.06 4.57 -12.08
C GLU A 131 12.09 5.13 -13.09
N ALA A 132 11.70 6.14 -13.88
CA ALA A 132 12.63 6.80 -14.80
C ALA A 132 13.76 7.54 -14.05
N GLU A 133 13.44 8.22 -12.96
CA GLU A 133 14.42 8.87 -12.09
C GLU A 133 15.32 7.84 -11.40
N ALA A 134 14.75 6.77 -10.85
CA ALA A 134 15.48 5.68 -10.21
C ALA A 134 16.42 4.94 -11.19
N ASN A 135 15.98 4.72 -12.43
CA ASN A 135 16.82 4.18 -13.50
C ASN A 135 18.05 5.07 -13.73
N SER A 136 17.83 6.35 -13.90
CA SER A 136 18.89 7.34 -14.16
C SER A 136 19.89 7.40 -13.00
N ASP A 137 19.40 7.44 -11.76
CA ASP A 137 20.26 7.52 -10.57
C ASP A 137 21.06 6.26 -10.34
N LYS A 138 20.42 5.07 -10.44
CA LYS A 138 21.12 3.78 -10.34
C LYS A 138 22.18 3.63 -11.44
N TYR A 139 21.90 4.08 -12.66
CA TYR A 139 22.89 4.08 -13.73
C TYR A 139 24.09 4.99 -13.40
N ARG A 140 23.85 6.16 -12.83
CA ARG A 140 24.91 7.08 -12.34
C ARG A 140 25.78 6.41 -11.28
N ILE A 141 25.17 5.70 -10.31
CA ILE A 141 25.87 4.94 -9.28
C ILE A 141 26.73 3.83 -9.90
N ALA A 142 26.16 3.04 -10.81
CA ALA A 142 26.88 1.98 -11.51
C ALA A 142 28.08 2.51 -12.28
N LYS A 143 27.91 3.60 -13.01
CA LYS A 143 29.01 4.29 -13.71
C LYS A 143 30.13 4.75 -12.75
N ARG A 144 29.75 5.28 -11.59
CA ARG A 144 30.73 5.68 -10.56
C ARG A 144 31.44 4.46 -9.98
N ALA A 145 30.74 3.37 -9.71
CA ALA A 145 31.35 2.14 -9.24
C ALA A 145 32.41 1.60 -10.24
N LYS A 146 32.11 1.64 -11.53
CA LYS A 146 33.07 1.24 -12.58
C LYS A 146 34.32 2.10 -12.59
N GLN A 147 34.18 3.41 -12.39
CA GLN A 147 35.33 4.33 -12.30
C GLN A 147 36.24 4.07 -11.09
N LEU A 148 35.71 3.38 -10.07
CA LEU A 148 36.42 3.02 -8.82
C LEU A 148 36.85 1.55 -8.78
N ASP A 149 36.76 0.82 -9.91
CA ASP A 149 37.06 -0.61 -10.03
C ASP A 149 36.25 -1.50 -9.04
N LEU A 150 35.00 -1.09 -8.73
CA LEU A 150 34.07 -1.80 -7.86
C LEU A 150 33.08 -2.62 -8.68
N ASP A 151 33.58 -3.65 -9.40
CA ASP A 151 32.81 -4.42 -10.37
C ASP A 151 31.55 -5.07 -9.78
N ALA A 152 31.61 -5.65 -8.59
CA ALA A 152 30.45 -6.26 -7.94
C ALA A 152 29.31 -5.26 -7.67
N ILE A 153 29.65 -4.02 -7.28
CA ILE A 153 28.67 -2.95 -7.09
C ILE A 153 28.14 -2.49 -8.44
N HIS A 154 29.04 -2.29 -9.43
CA HIS A 154 28.66 -1.93 -10.79
C HIS A 154 27.63 -2.89 -11.35
N ASP A 155 27.93 -4.18 -11.36
CA ASP A 155 27.10 -5.21 -12.00
C ASP A 155 25.73 -5.29 -11.31
N THR A 156 25.69 -5.29 -9.97
CA THR A 156 24.46 -5.35 -9.20
C THR A 156 23.57 -4.14 -9.46
N VAL A 157 24.12 -2.92 -9.36
CA VAL A 157 23.32 -1.69 -9.50
C VAL A 157 22.94 -1.43 -10.97
N HIS A 158 23.79 -1.86 -11.91
CA HIS A 158 23.46 -1.76 -13.34
C HIS A 158 22.28 -2.66 -13.75
N GLU A 159 22.21 -3.88 -13.24
CA GLU A 159 21.03 -4.74 -13.46
C GLU A 159 19.77 -4.14 -12.82
N MET A 160 19.86 -3.61 -11.59
CA MET A 160 18.75 -2.89 -10.96
C MET A 160 18.29 -1.71 -11.82
N ALA A 161 19.20 -0.94 -12.43
CA ALA A 161 18.82 0.16 -13.32
C ALA A 161 17.99 -0.33 -14.53
N LYS A 162 18.32 -1.49 -15.09
CA LYS A 162 17.52 -2.10 -16.17
C LYS A 162 16.13 -2.53 -15.69
N ASP A 163 16.04 -3.02 -14.47
CA ASP A 163 14.76 -3.38 -13.87
C ASP A 163 13.85 -2.16 -13.72
N GLU A 164 14.38 -1.01 -13.26
CA GLU A 164 13.59 0.23 -13.16
C GLU A 164 13.04 0.67 -14.54
N ALA A 165 13.84 0.54 -15.60
CA ALA A 165 13.36 0.81 -16.95
C ALA A 165 12.24 -0.14 -17.38
N ARG A 166 12.31 -1.41 -16.99
CA ARG A 166 11.26 -2.41 -17.24
C ARG A 166 10.00 -2.10 -16.45
N HIS A 167 10.14 -1.72 -15.17
CA HIS A 167 9.01 -1.32 -14.32
C HIS A 167 8.31 -0.08 -14.90
N GLY A 168 9.06 0.97 -15.23
CA GLY A 168 8.51 2.19 -15.81
C GLY A 168 7.75 1.92 -17.12
N LYS A 169 8.30 1.10 -18.02
CA LYS A 169 7.61 0.69 -19.26
C LYS A 169 6.37 -0.17 -18.99
N GLY A 170 6.41 -1.00 -17.96
CA GLY A 170 5.26 -1.78 -17.53
C GLY A 170 4.11 -0.89 -17.10
N PHE A 171 4.39 0.08 -16.23
CA PHE A 171 3.40 1.07 -15.80
C PHE A 171 2.88 1.94 -16.96
N GLU A 172 3.76 2.38 -17.87
CA GLU A 172 3.37 3.13 -19.08
C GLU A 172 2.41 2.31 -19.95
N GLY A 173 2.69 1.04 -20.16
CA GLY A 173 1.84 0.13 -20.93
C GLY A 173 0.44 -0.02 -20.31
N LEU A 174 0.37 -0.17 -18.97
CA LEU A 174 -0.90 -0.23 -18.24
C LEU A 174 -1.64 1.10 -18.29
N PHE A 175 -0.95 2.21 -18.09
CA PHE A 175 -1.55 3.55 -18.19
C PHE A 175 -2.16 3.79 -19.57
N ASN A 176 -1.43 3.48 -20.64
CA ASN A 176 -1.90 3.64 -22.01
C ASN A 176 -3.11 2.75 -22.33
N ARG A 177 -3.17 1.55 -21.74
CA ARG A 177 -4.27 0.61 -21.95
C ARG A 177 -5.57 1.03 -21.28
N TYR A 178 -5.50 1.61 -20.08
CA TYR A 178 -6.70 1.84 -19.27
C TYR A 178 -7.11 3.30 -19.14
N PHE A 179 -6.22 4.26 -19.43
CA PHE A 179 -6.44 5.68 -19.16
C PHE A 179 -6.16 6.60 -20.35
N LYS A 180 -5.74 6.08 -21.50
CA LYS A 180 -5.69 6.75 -22.80
C LYS A 180 -6.65 6.06 -23.75
#